data_c68b6061544fc9583bba7742fdedcc4b
#
_entry.id   c68b6061544fc9583bba7742fdedcc4b
#
_cell.length_a   1.000
_cell.length_b   1.000
_cell.length_c   1.000
_cell.angle_alpha   90.00
_cell.angle_beta   90.00
_cell.angle_gamma   90.00
#
_symmetry.space_group_name_H-M   'P 1'
#
loop_
_entity.id
_entity.type
_entity.pdbx_description
1 polymer ?
#
loop_
_entity_poly.entity_id
_entity_poly.type
_entity_poly.pdbx_seq_one_letter_code
_entity_poly.pdbx_strand_id
1 'polypeptide(L)'
;MFCNFKTNKLVQLAKSDFEHEAKLDLNLLKLGIPVVFQNIIIGVGGLVVQYVINGYGFLFVAGFTATNKLYGLLEMAAISYGYAIVTYVGQNLGAKQFDRIKSGVRVSLLISLATSIVISVAMFLFGKPILSLFLSGEQQQIEAVLEIAFHYLSIMAAMLWVLYFLYVYRSALQGLGDTLLPMLSGFAEFLMRIGAALILPIFIGQNGIFFAEIAAWSGAALLLCISYYIRIRATEKKINENNC
;
A
#
# COMPACT_ATOMS: atom_id res chain seq x y z
N MET A 1 -20.10 -2.65 24.04
CA MET A 1 -18.80 -2.04 23.85
C MET A 1 -18.53 -0.83 24.77
N PHE A 2 -19.54 -0.16 25.28
CA PHE A 2 -19.39 1.02 26.17
C PHE A 2 -19.09 0.73 27.66
N CYS A 3 -19.21 -0.51 28.13
CA CYS A 3 -19.00 -0.86 29.55
C CYS A 3 -17.53 -0.99 29.99
N ASN A 4 -16.57 -1.06 29.04
CA ASN A 4 -15.16 -1.32 29.39
C ASN A 4 -14.32 -0.06 29.71
N PHE A 5 -14.81 1.15 29.36
CA PHE A 5 -14.07 2.38 29.63
C PHE A 5 -14.00 2.75 31.13
N LYS A 6 -15.01 2.35 31.92
CA LYS A 6 -15.02 2.64 33.38
C LYS A 6 -14.24 1.63 34.24
N THR A 7 -13.97 0.44 33.74
CA THR A 7 -13.34 -0.64 34.49
C THR A 7 -11.88 -0.89 34.11
N ASN A 8 -11.44 -0.45 32.94
CA ASN A 8 -10.07 -0.69 32.52
C ASN A 8 -9.19 0.55 32.77
N LYS A 9 -8.36 0.50 33.80
CA LYS A 9 -7.46 1.61 34.21
C LYS A 9 -6.49 2.03 33.10
N LEU A 10 -6.19 1.15 32.11
CA LEU A 10 -5.31 1.44 30.98
C LEU A 10 -5.94 2.36 29.92
N VAL A 11 -7.25 2.59 29.98
CA VAL A 11 -8.00 3.40 29.00
C VAL A 11 -8.63 4.64 29.66
N GLN A 12 -8.43 4.83 30.98
CA GLN A 12 -8.91 6.02 31.68
C GLN A 12 -7.94 7.16 31.46
N LEU A 13 -8.40 8.23 30.83
CA LEU A 13 -7.63 9.46 30.67
C LEU A 13 -7.56 10.19 32.03
N ALA A 14 -6.36 10.37 32.52
CA ALA A 14 -6.06 11.22 33.69
C ALA A 14 -5.61 12.62 33.19
N LYS A 15 -5.67 13.63 34.07
CA LYS A 15 -5.16 14.97 33.72
C LYS A 15 -3.66 14.98 33.38
N SER A 16 -2.89 14.08 33.99
CA SER A 16 -1.46 13.85 33.70
C SER A 16 -1.20 13.38 32.25
N ASP A 17 -2.18 12.74 31.59
CA ASP A 17 -2.03 12.24 30.22
C ASP A 17 -2.07 13.37 29.17
N PHE A 18 -2.44 14.59 29.61
CA PHE A 18 -2.43 15.81 28.79
C PHE A 18 -1.19 16.68 29.03
N GLU A 19 -0.24 16.21 29.84
CA GLU A 19 1.04 16.91 30.02
C GLU A 19 1.86 16.83 28.72
N HIS A 20 2.34 18.00 28.31
CA HIS A 20 3.12 18.15 27.07
C HIS A 20 4.54 17.62 27.26
N GLU A 21 4.90 16.57 26.57
CA GLU A 21 6.24 15.99 26.60
C GLU A 21 6.97 16.26 25.26
N ALA A 22 7.69 17.39 25.20
CA ALA A 22 8.34 17.87 23.97
C ALA A 22 9.25 16.84 23.28
N LYS A 23 9.85 15.92 24.04
CA LYS A 23 10.69 14.84 23.51
C LYS A 23 9.86 13.78 22.78
N LEU A 24 8.69 13.45 23.31
CA LEU A 24 7.76 12.51 22.68
C LEU A 24 7.20 13.09 21.39
N ASP A 25 6.77 14.35 21.41
CA ASP A 25 6.23 15.05 20.26
C ASP A 25 7.25 15.14 19.13
N LEU A 26 8.51 15.48 19.45
CA LEU A 26 9.58 15.53 18.46
C LEU A 26 9.84 14.15 17.83
N ASN A 27 9.75 13.07 18.61
CA ASN A 27 9.90 11.72 18.07
C ASN A 27 8.72 11.34 17.16
N LEU A 28 7.48 11.69 17.54
CA LEU A 28 6.31 11.48 16.70
C LEU A 28 6.41 12.25 15.37
N LEU A 29 6.85 13.50 15.42
CA LEU A 29 7.10 14.31 14.21
C LEU A 29 8.19 13.69 13.32
N LYS A 30 9.30 13.23 13.89
CA LYS A 30 10.37 12.57 13.14
C LYS A 30 9.92 11.30 12.42
N LEU A 31 9.01 10.55 13.03
CA LEU A 31 8.44 9.35 12.39
C LEU A 31 7.30 9.69 11.43
N GLY A 32 6.50 10.70 11.74
CA GLY A 32 5.33 11.06 10.95
C GLY A 32 5.65 11.82 9.66
N ILE A 33 6.57 12.79 9.73
CA ILE A 33 6.92 13.65 8.59
C ILE A 33 7.31 12.83 7.33
N PRO A 34 8.22 11.84 7.40
CA PRO A 34 8.56 11.03 6.22
C PRO A 34 7.35 10.28 5.64
N VAL A 35 6.44 9.79 6.49
CA VAL A 35 5.22 9.10 6.04
C VAL A 35 4.27 10.05 5.32
N VAL A 36 4.13 11.29 5.80
CA VAL A 36 3.35 12.34 5.12
C VAL A 36 3.94 12.63 3.75
N PHE A 37 5.25 12.87 3.66
CA PHE A 37 5.93 13.09 2.38
C PHE A 37 5.76 11.93 1.42
N GLN A 38 5.88 10.69 1.90
CA GLN A 38 5.63 9.50 1.11
C GLN A 38 4.23 9.53 0.47
N ASN A 39 3.20 9.79 1.26
CA ASN A 39 1.82 9.81 0.76
C ASN A 39 1.58 10.95 -0.24
N ILE A 40 2.17 12.12 0.01
CA ILE A 40 2.09 13.25 -0.94
C ILE A 40 2.72 12.88 -2.28
N ILE A 41 3.92 12.30 -2.28
CA ILE A 41 4.64 11.91 -3.50
C ILE A 41 3.87 10.86 -4.29
N ILE A 42 3.33 9.84 -3.62
CA ILE A 42 2.49 8.81 -4.26
C ILE A 42 1.25 9.45 -4.87
N GLY A 43 0.58 10.36 -4.14
CA GLY A 43 -0.60 11.08 -4.61
C GLY A 43 -0.31 11.94 -5.84
N VAL A 44 0.80 12.69 -5.83
CA VAL A 44 1.25 13.49 -7.00
C VAL A 44 1.52 12.58 -8.20
N GLY A 45 2.13 11.41 -7.99
CA GLY A 45 2.31 10.41 -9.04
C GLY A 45 0.99 9.98 -9.70
N GLY A 46 -0.04 9.74 -8.90
CA GLY A 46 -1.39 9.44 -9.38
C GLY A 46 -2.00 10.58 -10.22
N LEU A 47 -1.82 11.84 -9.79
CA LEU A 47 -2.29 13.01 -10.54
C LEU A 47 -1.61 13.14 -11.91
N VAL A 48 -0.30 12.87 -11.99
CA VAL A 48 0.43 12.89 -13.26
C VAL A 48 -0.09 11.81 -14.22
N VAL A 49 -0.32 10.59 -13.73
CA VAL A 49 -0.92 9.52 -14.53
C VAL A 49 -2.32 9.92 -15.00
N GLN A 50 -3.14 10.48 -14.12
CA GLN A 50 -4.48 10.96 -14.49
C GLN A 50 -4.43 12.04 -15.58
N TYR A 51 -3.45 12.94 -15.51
CA TYR A 51 -3.24 13.95 -16.55
C TYR A 51 -2.94 13.29 -17.93
N VAL A 52 -2.06 12.29 -17.95
CA VAL A 52 -1.74 11.55 -19.19
C VAL A 52 -2.97 10.83 -19.73
N ILE A 53 -3.75 10.18 -18.86
CA ILE A 53 -4.96 9.43 -19.24
C ILE A 53 -6.02 10.33 -19.85
N ASN A 54 -6.17 11.56 -19.36
CA ASN A 54 -7.12 12.51 -19.91
C ASN A 54 -6.90 12.82 -21.41
N GLY A 55 -5.71 12.56 -21.94
CA GLY A 55 -5.38 12.67 -23.36
C GLY A 55 -5.91 11.53 -24.25
N TYR A 56 -6.37 10.40 -23.66
CA TYR A 56 -6.83 9.21 -24.42
C TYR A 56 -8.33 9.20 -24.77
N GLY A 57 -9.06 10.23 -24.39
CA GLY A 57 -10.48 10.39 -24.69
C GLY A 57 -11.43 9.79 -23.64
N PHE A 58 -12.72 10.14 -23.82
CA PHE A 58 -13.75 9.91 -22.80
C PHE A 58 -13.91 8.45 -22.38
N LEU A 59 -14.01 7.52 -23.32
CA LEU A 59 -14.24 6.10 -23.02
C LEU A 59 -13.09 5.49 -22.20
N PHE A 60 -11.85 5.85 -22.54
CA PHE A 60 -10.67 5.37 -21.84
C PHE A 60 -10.62 5.93 -20.40
N VAL A 61 -10.87 7.24 -20.24
CA VAL A 61 -10.94 7.89 -18.92
C VAL A 61 -12.03 7.26 -18.05
N ALA A 62 -13.20 7.00 -18.62
CA ALA A 62 -14.32 6.38 -17.92
C ALA A 62 -13.97 4.97 -17.43
N GLY A 63 -13.39 4.13 -18.30
CA GLY A 63 -12.97 2.77 -17.96
C GLY A 63 -11.89 2.74 -16.88
N PHE A 64 -10.87 3.58 -17.05
CA PHE A 64 -9.80 3.72 -16.04
C PHE A 64 -10.33 4.17 -14.69
N THR A 65 -11.23 5.17 -14.67
CA THR A 65 -11.81 5.71 -13.44
C THR A 65 -12.71 4.68 -12.73
N ALA A 66 -13.50 3.92 -13.49
CA ALA A 66 -14.33 2.85 -12.93
C ALA A 66 -13.48 1.78 -12.26
N THR A 67 -12.39 1.35 -12.91
CA THR A 67 -11.44 0.38 -12.34
C THR A 67 -10.77 0.93 -11.09
N ASN A 68 -10.32 2.19 -11.07
CA ASN A 68 -9.69 2.80 -9.90
C ASN A 68 -10.62 2.89 -8.68
N LYS A 69 -11.92 3.11 -8.88
CA LYS A 69 -12.89 3.07 -7.78
C LYS A 69 -12.98 1.67 -7.16
N LEU A 70 -13.00 0.63 -8.00
CA LEU A 70 -12.99 -0.75 -7.53
C LEU A 70 -11.64 -1.12 -6.88
N TYR A 71 -10.53 -0.71 -7.51
CA TYR A 71 -9.19 -0.90 -6.96
C TYR A 71 -9.06 -0.33 -5.55
N GLY A 72 -9.58 0.87 -5.28
CA GLY A 72 -9.55 1.45 -3.94
C GLY A 72 -10.18 0.54 -2.87
N LEU A 73 -11.22 -0.24 -3.21
CA LEU A 73 -11.78 -1.23 -2.29
C LEU A 73 -10.84 -2.43 -2.08
N LEU A 74 -10.17 -2.89 -3.14
CA LEU A 74 -9.22 -4.01 -3.07
C LEU A 74 -7.97 -3.63 -2.27
N GLU A 75 -7.53 -2.40 -2.38
CA GLU A 75 -6.39 -1.84 -1.66
C GLU A 75 -6.64 -1.74 -0.16
N MET A 76 -7.89 -1.49 0.29
CA MET A 76 -8.24 -1.39 1.71
C MET A 76 -7.82 -2.63 2.51
N ALA A 77 -7.91 -3.81 1.92
CA ALA A 77 -7.46 -5.04 2.57
C ALA A 77 -5.92 -5.04 2.74
N ALA A 78 -5.16 -4.60 1.74
CA ALA A 78 -3.69 -4.48 1.83
C ALA A 78 -3.27 -3.46 2.91
N ILE A 79 -3.96 -2.32 2.98
CA ILE A 79 -3.76 -1.29 4.02
C ILE A 79 -4.02 -1.86 5.40
N SER A 80 -5.07 -2.68 5.56
CA SER A 80 -5.42 -3.32 6.84
C SER A 80 -4.33 -4.27 7.33
N TYR A 81 -3.72 -5.05 6.42
CA TYR A 81 -2.51 -5.83 6.75
C TYR A 81 -1.38 -4.92 7.22
N GLY A 82 -1.19 -3.77 6.57
CA GLY A 82 -0.20 -2.79 6.96
C GLY A 82 -0.37 -2.34 8.42
N TYR A 83 -1.58 -1.95 8.83
CA TYR A 83 -1.85 -1.53 10.21
C TYR A 83 -1.63 -2.65 11.24
N ALA A 84 -1.97 -3.88 10.90
CA ALA A 84 -1.72 -5.02 11.77
C ALA A 84 -0.22 -5.26 11.95
N ILE A 85 0.55 -5.20 10.86
CA ILE A 85 1.99 -5.48 10.86
C ILE A 85 2.79 -4.38 11.55
N VAL A 86 2.50 -3.10 11.31
CA VAL A 86 3.23 -2.01 12.00
C VAL A 86 3.08 -2.13 13.51
N THR A 87 1.87 -2.44 13.98
CA THR A 87 1.59 -2.63 15.41
C THR A 87 2.30 -3.86 15.97
N TYR A 88 2.19 -5.01 15.27
CA TYR A 88 2.82 -6.26 15.69
C TYR A 88 4.35 -6.14 15.76
N VAL A 89 4.97 -5.56 14.73
CA VAL A 89 6.42 -5.38 14.68
C VAL A 89 6.88 -4.42 15.77
N GLY A 90 6.19 -3.29 15.97
CA GLY A 90 6.53 -2.31 16.99
C GLY A 90 6.47 -2.89 18.41
N GLN A 91 5.42 -3.65 18.73
CA GLN A 91 5.29 -4.32 20.03
C GLN A 91 6.39 -5.35 20.27
N ASN A 92 6.69 -6.20 19.28
CA ASN A 92 7.74 -7.22 19.41
C ASN A 92 9.15 -6.60 19.40
N LEU A 93 9.35 -5.47 18.73
CA LEU A 93 10.60 -4.70 18.80
C LEU A 93 10.84 -4.17 20.22
N GLY A 94 9.81 -3.56 20.83
CA GLY A 94 9.88 -3.10 22.22
C GLY A 94 10.18 -4.24 23.21
N ALA A 95 9.64 -5.43 22.95
CA ALA A 95 9.91 -6.65 23.71
C ALA A 95 11.23 -7.35 23.33
N LYS A 96 12.02 -6.83 22.38
CA LYS A 96 13.27 -7.40 21.83
C LYS A 96 13.11 -8.83 21.28
N GLN A 97 11.91 -9.17 20.76
CA GLN A 97 11.55 -10.50 20.23
C GLN A 97 11.71 -10.58 18.72
N PHE A 98 12.97 -10.58 18.22
CA PHE A 98 13.26 -10.56 16.77
C PHE A 98 12.76 -11.79 16.02
N ASP A 99 12.82 -12.97 16.62
CA ASP A 99 12.31 -14.18 16.00
C ASP A 99 10.81 -14.13 15.76
N ARG A 100 10.07 -13.50 16.68
CA ARG A 100 8.64 -13.23 16.50
C ARG A 100 8.40 -12.24 15.35
N ILE A 101 9.20 -11.17 15.25
CA ILE A 101 9.10 -10.22 14.15
C ILE A 101 9.29 -10.94 12.81
N LYS A 102 10.39 -11.71 12.65
CA LYS A 102 10.70 -12.45 11.43
C LYS A 102 9.59 -13.45 11.06
N SER A 103 9.12 -14.22 12.06
CA SER A 103 8.05 -15.19 11.87
C SER A 103 6.72 -14.51 11.52
N GLY A 104 6.34 -13.44 12.24
CA GLY A 104 5.11 -12.71 12.00
C GLY A 104 5.05 -12.07 10.61
N VAL A 105 6.14 -11.44 10.16
CA VAL A 105 6.22 -10.88 8.79
C VAL A 105 6.10 -11.98 7.74
N ARG A 106 6.77 -13.14 7.93
CA ARG A 106 6.65 -14.28 7.01
C ARG A 106 5.22 -14.81 6.94
N VAL A 107 4.58 -15.02 8.08
CA VAL A 107 3.17 -15.47 8.14
C VAL A 107 2.26 -14.46 7.49
N SER A 108 2.48 -13.16 7.72
CA SER A 108 1.68 -12.11 7.08
C SER A 108 1.85 -12.07 5.56
N LEU A 109 3.04 -12.32 5.04
CA LEU A 109 3.26 -12.47 3.59
C LEU A 109 2.48 -13.66 3.02
N LEU A 110 2.44 -14.80 3.71
CA LEU A 110 1.68 -15.96 3.26
C LEU A 110 0.17 -15.71 3.29
N ILE A 111 -0.34 -15.11 4.37
CA ILE A 111 -1.76 -14.79 4.50
C ILE A 111 -2.16 -13.73 3.45
N SER A 112 -1.35 -12.69 3.26
CA SER A 112 -1.60 -11.64 2.29
C SER A 112 -1.56 -12.18 0.85
N LEU A 113 -0.65 -13.13 0.55
CA LEU A 113 -0.61 -13.84 -0.73
C LEU A 113 -1.90 -14.64 -0.96
N ALA A 114 -2.32 -15.44 0.02
CA ALA A 114 -3.57 -16.22 -0.09
C ALA A 114 -4.78 -15.30 -0.29
N THR A 115 -4.88 -14.20 0.46
CA THR A 115 -5.95 -13.22 0.32
C THR A 115 -5.93 -12.55 -1.05
N SER A 116 -4.75 -12.14 -1.54
CA SER A 116 -4.63 -11.52 -2.87
C SER A 116 -5.05 -12.48 -3.99
N ILE A 117 -4.71 -13.76 -3.90
CA ILE A 117 -5.14 -14.78 -4.86
C ILE A 117 -6.66 -14.95 -4.84
N VAL A 118 -7.27 -15.06 -3.67
CA VAL A 118 -8.75 -15.19 -3.54
C VAL A 118 -9.44 -13.97 -4.15
N ILE A 119 -8.97 -12.76 -3.85
CA ILE A 119 -9.52 -11.53 -4.41
C ILE A 119 -9.30 -11.48 -5.93
N SER A 120 -8.12 -11.83 -6.42
CA SER A 120 -7.82 -11.87 -7.86
C SER A 120 -8.76 -12.81 -8.60
N VAL A 121 -8.96 -14.02 -8.10
CA VAL A 121 -9.90 -14.99 -8.67
C VAL A 121 -11.34 -14.42 -8.66
N ALA A 122 -11.76 -13.80 -7.56
CA ALA A 122 -13.07 -13.17 -7.50
C ALA A 122 -13.22 -12.03 -8.52
N MET A 123 -12.15 -11.23 -8.75
CA MET A 123 -12.18 -10.16 -9.77
C MET A 123 -12.19 -10.70 -11.20
N PHE A 124 -11.54 -11.81 -11.47
CA PHE A 124 -11.64 -12.47 -12.79
C PHE A 124 -13.03 -13.02 -13.06
N LEU A 125 -13.69 -13.59 -12.02
CA LEU A 125 -15.03 -14.20 -12.17
C LEU A 125 -16.15 -13.16 -12.16
N PHE A 126 -16.08 -12.18 -11.26
CA PHE A 126 -17.15 -11.24 -10.97
C PHE A 126 -16.82 -9.78 -11.32
N GLY A 127 -15.62 -9.51 -11.85
CA GLY A 127 -15.17 -8.13 -12.11
C GLY A 127 -16.04 -7.37 -13.10
N LYS A 128 -16.47 -8.00 -14.20
CA LYS A 128 -17.36 -7.36 -15.17
C LYS A 128 -18.71 -6.95 -14.57
N PRO A 129 -19.49 -7.83 -13.90
CA PRO A 129 -20.73 -7.42 -13.26
C PRO A 129 -20.53 -6.39 -12.15
N ILE A 130 -19.42 -6.44 -11.40
CA ILE A 130 -19.15 -5.43 -10.39
C ILE A 130 -18.82 -4.08 -11.04
N LEU A 131 -18.00 -4.04 -12.08
CA LEU A 131 -17.68 -2.81 -12.81
C LEU A 131 -18.92 -2.17 -13.44
N SER A 132 -19.85 -2.97 -13.96
CA SER A 132 -21.08 -2.46 -14.56
C SER A 132 -21.95 -1.66 -13.58
N LEU A 133 -21.83 -1.91 -12.26
CA LEU A 133 -22.54 -1.13 -11.24
C LEU A 133 -22.02 0.32 -11.11
N PHE A 134 -20.83 0.60 -11.59
CA PHE A 134 -20.21 1.93 -11.57
C PHE A 134 -20.43 2.71 -12.86
N LEU A 135 -21.04 2.09 -13.87
CA LEU A 135 -21.25 2.65 -15.20
C LEU A 135 -22.73 2.98 -15.40
N SER A 136 -23.00 4.13 -16.02
CA SER A 136 -24.34 4.56 -16.43
C SER A 136 -24.24 5.35 -17.74
N GLY A 137 -25.17 5.13 -18.66
CA GLY A 137 -25.20 5.74 -19.98
C GLY A 137 -25.91 4.88 -21.02
N GLU A 138 -25.63 5.13 -22.29
CA GLU A 138 -26.15 4.33 -23.37
C GLU A 138 -25.46 2.95 -23.43
N GLN A 139 -26.20 1.89 -23.77
CA GLN A 139 -25.76 0.51 -23.75
C GLN A 139 -24.44 0.29 -24.51
N GLN A 140 -24.34 0.85 -25.70
CA GLN A 140 -23.16 0.71 -26.55
C GLN A 140 -21.90 1.38 -25.95
N GLN A 141 -22.07 2.49 -25.26
CA GLN A 141 -20.96 3.16 -24.56
C GLN A 141 -20.54 2.39 -23.30
N ILE A 142 -21.51 1.83 -22.57
CA ILE A 142 -21.24 1.00 -21.39
C ILE A 142 -20.41 -0.23 -21.76
N GLU A 143 -20.72 -0.92 -22.85
CA GLU A 143 -19.96 -2.09 -23.30
C GLU A 143 -18.51 -1.74 -23.64
N ALA A 144 -18.28 -0.66 -24.38
CA ALA A 144 -16.94 -0.21 -24.73
C ALA A 144 -16.10 0.20 -23.51
N VAL A 145 -16.70 0.93 -22.56
CA VAL A 145 -16.07 1.33 -21.29
C VAL A 145 -15.78 0.11 -20.43
N LEU A 146 -16.69 -0.85 -20.38
CA LEU A 146 -16.56 -2.08 -19.58
C LEU A 146 -15.42 -2.96 -20.09
N GLU A 147 -15.19 -3.04 -21.39
CA GLU A 147 -14.05 -3.78 -21.94
C GLU A 147 -12.72 -3.16 -21.50
N ILE A 148 -12.58 -1.84 -21.61
CA ILE A 148 -11.38 -1.11 -21.18
C ILE A 148 -11.17 -1.31 -19.65
N ALA A 149 -12.23 -1.12 -18.88
CA ALA A 149 -12.19 -1.25 -17.44
C ALA A 149 -11.81 -2.67 -16.99
N PHE A 150 -12.41 -3.69 -17.60
CA PHE A 150 -12.13 -5.08 -17.25
C PHE A 150 -10.73 -5.53 -17.68
N HIS A 151 -10.25 -5.05 -18.83
CA HIS A 151 -8.86 -5.28 -19.24
C HIS A 151 -7.87 -4.74 -18.20
N TYR A 152 -8.05 -3.49 -17.80
CA TYR A 152 -7.21 -2.88 -16.75
C TYR A 152 -7.34 -3.60 -15.40
N LEU A 153 -8.56 -3.91 -14.96
CA LEU A 153 -8.81 -4.66 -13.73
C LEU A 153 -8.11 -6.03 -13.74
N SER A 154 -8.14 -6.72 -14.87
CA SER A 154 -7.51 -8.04 -15.01
C SER A 154 -5.99 -7.98 -14.83
N ILE A 155 -5.35 -6.95 -15.40
CA ILE A 155 -3.91 -6.72 -15.24
C ILE A 155 -3.59 -6.40 -13.77
N MET A 156 -4.36 -5.53 -13.11
CA MET A 156 -4.17 -5.20 -11.70
C MET A 156 -4.41 -6.41 -10.79
N ALA A 157 -5.47 -7.19 -11.05
CA ALA A 157 -5.78 -8.38 -10.27
C ALA A 157 -4.68 -9.43 -10.37
N ALA A 158 -4.12 -9.68 -11.55
CA ALA A 158 -3.02 -10.62 -11.73
C ALA A 158 -1.78 -10.26 -10.89
N MET A 159 -1.53 -8.99 -10.65
CA MET A 159 -0.37 -8.47 -9.91
C MET A 159 -0.71 -7.97 -8.50
N LEU A 160 -1.92 -8.22 -8.02
CA LEU A 160 -2.39 -7.73 -6.73
C LEU A 160 -1.51 -8.22 -5.55
N TRP A 161 -0.93 -9.40 -5.65
CA TRP A 161 0.00 -9.95 -4.66
C TRP A 161 1.25 -9.08 -4.45
N VAL A 162 1.72 -8.39 -5.49
CA VAL A 162 2.86 -7.45 -5.38
C VAL A 162 2.49 -6.28 -4.48
N LEU A 163 1.29 -5.72 -4.66
CA LEU A 163 0.76 -4.64 -3.83
C LEU A 163 0.69 -5.07 -2.35
N TYR A 164 0.19 -6.27 -2.07
CA TYR A 164 0.07 -6.77 -0.71
C TYR A 164 1.46 -6.96 -0.05
N PHE A 165 2.43 -7.48 -0.79
CA PHE A 165 3.81 -7.60 -0.29
C PHE A 165 4.45 -6.24 -0.02
N LEU A 166 4.20 -5.26 -0.89
CA LEU A 166 4.63 -3.89 -0.71
C LEU A 166 4.13 -3.34 0.63
N TYR A 167 2.82 -3.48 0.93
CA TYR A 167 2.25 -3.00 2.18
C TYR A 167 2.82 -3.72 3.40
N VAL A 168 3.02 -5.04 3.34
CA VAL A 168 3.60 -5.81 4.46
C VAL A 168 5.04 -5.35 4.75
N TYR A 169 5.91 -5.24 3.73
CA TYR A 169 7.30 -4.81 3.94
C TYR A 169 7.41 -3.36 4.37
N ARG A 170 6.59 -2.47 3.77
CA ARG A 170 6.51 -1.05 4.16
C ARG A 170 6.18 -0.90 5.64
N SER A 171 5.13 -1.56 6.06
CA SER A 171 4.66 -1.50 7.45
C SER A 171 5.60 -2.20 8.42
N ALA A 172 6.27 -3.27 8.00
CA ALA A 172 7.31 -3.90 8.82
C ALA A 172 8.48 -2.95 9.09
N LEU A 173 8.95 -2.20 8.09
CA LEU A 173 9.99 -1.17 8.28
C LEU A 173 9.52 -0.03 9.17
N GLN A 174 8.29 0.46 8.98
CA GLN A 174 7.71 1.48 9.85
C GLN A 174 7.60 1.00 11.29
N GLY A 175 7.21 -0.27 11.51
CA GLY A 175 7.17 -0.90 12.83
C GLY A 175 8.56 -1.08 13.48
N LEU A 176 9.62 -1.20 12.68
CA LEU A 176 11.01 -1.15 13.14
C LEU A 176 11.49 0.28 13.49
N GLY A 177 10.63 1.29 13.35
CA GLY A 177 10.97 2.70 13.56
C GLY A 177 11.72 3.35 12.39
N ASP A 178 11.82 2.67 11.25
CA ASP A 178 12.42 3.22 10.05
C ASP A 178 11.32 3.73 9.11
N THR A 179 11.17 5.04 9.02
CA THR A 179 10.21 5.69 8.12
C THR A 179 10.86 6.32 6.90
N LEU A 180 12.21 6.39 6.90
CA LEU A 180 12.96 6.95 5.78
C LEU A 180 12.97 6.02 4.57
N LEU A 181 13.22 4.73 4.77
CA LEU A 181 13.18 3.73 3.69
C LEU A 181 11.79 3.60 3.03
N PRO A 182 10.68 3.54 3.79
CA PRO A 182 9.33 3.69 3.24
C PRO A 182 9.14 4.99 2.43
N MET A 183 9.63 6.13 2.90
CA MET A 183 9.57 7.39 2.15
C MET A 183 10.33 7.29 0.82
N LEU A 184 11.54 6.74 0.82
CA LEU A 184 12.31 6.51 -0.42
C LEU A 184 11.61 5.55 -1.38
N SER A 185 10.88 4.55 -0.86
CA SER A 185 10.04 3.69 -1.70
C SER A 185 8.92 4.46 -2.40
N GLY A 186 8.38 5.50 -1.77
CA GLY A 186 7.41 6.41 -2.39
C GLY A 186 7.99 7.17 -3.59
N PHE A 187 9.25 7.61 -3.50
CA PHE A 187 9.95 8.17 -4.65
C PHE A 187 10.17 7.14 -5.76
N ALA A 188 10.53 5.90 -5.42
CA ALA A 188 10.67 4.84 -6.41
C ALA A 188 9.33 4.56 -7.10
N GLU A 189 8.22 4.48 -6.36
CA GLU A 189 6.87 4.36 -6.93
C GLU A 189 6.56 5.51 -7.91
N PHE A 190 6.82 6.74 -7.49
CA PHE A 190 6.60 7.93 -8.32
C PHE A 190 7.36 7.86 -9.64
N LEU A 191 8.67 7.60 -9.58
CA LEU A 191 9.51 7.53 -10.78
C LEU A 191 9.11 6.37 -11.71
N MET A 192 8.87 5.19 -11.14
CA MET A 192 8.46 4.01 -11.91
C MET A 192 7.09 4.19 -12.54
N ARG A 193 6.13 4.77 -11.80
CA ARG A 193 4.78 5.07 -12.29
C ARG A 193 4.81 6.03 -13.46
N ILE A 194 5.48 7.17 -13.32
CA ILE A 194 5.57 8.17 -14.39
C ILE A 194 6.38 7.63 -15.57
N GLY A 195 7.52 6.99 -15.31
CA GLY A 195 8.33 6.39 -16.36
C GLY A 195 7.53 5.37 -17.19
N ALA A 196 6.81 4.46 -16.53
CA ALA A 196 5.98 3.48 -17.20
C ALA A 196 4.80 4.14 -17.95
N ALA A 197 4.12 5.12 -17.34
CA ALA A 197 3.00 5.83 -17.96
C ALA A 197 3.39 6.61 -19.22
N LEU A 198 4.61 7.11 -19.30
CA LEU A 198 5.10 7.87 -20.45
C LEU A 198 5.78 6.99 -21.52
N ILE A 199 6.51 5.95 -21.07
CA ILE A 199 7.35 5.14 -21.95
C ILE A 199 6.57 3.98 -22.56
N LEU A 200 5.81 3.22 -21.75
CA LEU A 200 5.15 2.01 -22.23
C LEU A 200 4.10 2.27 -23.33
N PRO A 201 3.33 3.37 -23.31
CA PRO A 201 2.41 3.67 -24.40
C PRO A 201 3.09 3.87 -25.77
N ILE A 202 4.36 4.24 -25.80
CA ILE A 202 5.12 4.38 -27.05
C ILE A 202 5.30 3.01 -27.74
N PHE A 203 5.44 1.93 -26.96
CA PHE A 203 5.71 0.59 -27.49
C PHE A 203 4.46 -0.27 -27.68
N ILE A 204 3.50 -0.17 -26.76
CA ILE A 204 2.31 -1.04 -26.71
C ILE A 204 0.98 -0.28 -26.77
N GLY A 205 1.03 1.00 -27.17
CA GLY A 205 -0.15 1.85 -27.29
C GLY A 205 -0.75 2.20 -25.92
N GLN A 206 -2.00 2.71 -25.94
CA GLN A 206 -2.69 3.19 -24.73
C GLN A 206 -2.77 2.17 -23.59
N ASN A 207 -2.76 0.87 -23.89
CA ASN A 207 -2.76 -0.18 -22.89
C ASN A 207 -1.48 -0.20 -22.03
N GLY A 208 -0.39 0.41 -22.50
CA GLY A 208 0.86 0.53 -21.75
C GLY A 208 0.69 1.27 -20.41
N ILE A 209 -0.28 2.17 -20.33
CA ILE A 209 -0.53 2.95 -19.12
C ILE A 209 -1.08 2.09 -17.96
N PHE A 210 -1.73 0.95 -18.28
CA PHE A 210 -2.23 0.01 -17.27
C PHE A 210 -1.12 -0.65 -16.46
N PHE A 211 0.09 -0.67 -16.99
CA PHE A 211 1.27 -1.22 -16.31
C PHE A 211 1.97 -0.19 -15.41
N ALA A 212 1.55 1.07 -15.42
CA ALA A 212 2.18 2.12 -14.62
C ALA A 212 2.08 1.82 -13.11
N GLU A 213 0.91 1.38 -12.65
CA GLU A 213 0.69 1.00 -11.24
C GLU A 213 1.53 -0.24 -10.87
N ILE A 214 1.57 -1.24 -11.74
CA ILE A 214 2.32 -2.49 -11.52
C ILE A 214 3.83 -2.22 -11.44
N ALA A 215 4.34 -1.37 -12.33
CA ALA A 215 5.74 -0.95 -12.31
C ALA A 215 6.08 -0.25 -10.98
N ALA A 216 5.21 0.67 -10.54
CA ALA A 216 5.36 1.35 -9.26
C ALA A 216 5.40 0.37 -8.08
N TRP A 217 4.43 -0.55 -7.98
CA TRP A 217 4.39 -1.55 -6.91
C TRP A 217 5.60 -2.46 -6.93
N SER A 218 6.01 -2.92 -8.11
CA SER A 218 7.13 -3.86 -8.26
C SER A 218 8.45 -3.21 -7.85
N GLY A 219 8.72 -1.99 -8.30
CA GLY A 219 9.93 -1.25 -7.92
C GLY A 219 10.02 -0.98 -6.42
N ALA A 220 8.92 -0.50 -5.83
CA ALA A 220 8.87 -0.24 -4.40
C ALA A 220 8.90 -1.52 -3.55
N ALA A 221 8.18 -2.57 -3.94
CA ALA A 221 8.19 -3.84 -3.21
C ALA A 221 9.59 -4.46 -3.18
N LEU A 222 10.32 -4.42 -4.30
CA LEU A 222 11.70 -4.91 -4.38
C LEU A 222 12.62 -4.11 -3.46
N LEU A 223 12.55 -2.78 -3.50
CA LEU A 223 13.34 -1.90 -2.63
C LEU A 223 13.05 -2.19 -1.16
N LEU A 224 11.77 -2.26 -0.79
CA LEU A 224 11.34 -2.49 0.59
C LEU A 224 11.69 -3.89 1.09
N CYS A 225 11.58 -4.91 0.24
CA CYS A 225 11.98 -6.27 0.55
C CYS A 225 13.47 -6.33 0.92
N ILE A 226 14.34 -5.82 0.04
CA ILE A 226 15.79 -5.78 0.28
C ILE A 226 16.09 -4.98 1.57
N SER A 227 15.49 -3.81 1.71
CA SER A 227 15.67 -2.93 2.86
C SER A 227 15.24 -3.59 4.17
N TYR A 228 14.14 -4.33 4.17
CA TYR A 228 13.67 -5.06 5.36
C TYR A 228 14.69 -6.07 5.85
N TYR A 229 15.21 -6.93 4.95
CA TYR A 229 16.19 -7.96 5.35
C TYR A 229 17.53 -7.37 5.81
N ILE A 230 17.96 -6.24 5.25
CA ILE A 230 19.15 -5.53 5.72
C ILE A 230 18.87 -4.93 7.11
N ARG A 231 17.74 -4.24 7.26
CA ARG A 231 17.42 -3.48 8.47
C ARG A 231 17.15 -4.37 9.68
N ILE A 232 16.42 -5.47 9.50
CA ILE A 232 16.13 -6.39 10.62
C ILE A 232 17.41 -7.00 11.19
N ARG A 233 18.36 -7.40 10.34
CA ARG A 233 19.66 -7.94 10.76
C ARG A 233 20.51 -6.90 11.48
N ALA A 234 20.57 -5.68 10.96
CA ALA A 234 21.32 -4.59 11.58
C ALA A 234 20.75 -4.20 12.96
N THR A 235 19.43 -4.14 13.08
CA THR A 235 18.76 -3.80 14.34
C THR A 235 18.96 -4.89 15.40
N GLU A 236 18.84 -6.15 15.02
CA GLU A 236 19.08 -7.30 15.91
C GLU A 236 20.54 -7.31 16.42
N LYS A 237 21.51 -7.12 15.54
CA LYS A 237 22.92 -7.06 15.90
C LYS A 237 23.20 -5.94 16.90
N LYS A 238 22.72 -4.73 16.65
CA LYS A 238 22.90 -3.56 17.50
C LYS A 238 22.33 -3.77 18.92
N ILE A 239 21.16 -4.42 19.03
CA ILE A 239 20.53 -4.66 20.33
C ILE A 239 21.27 -5.77 21.10
N ASN A 240 21.78 -6.81 20.42
CA ASN A 240 22.55 -7.86 21.06
C ASN A 240 23.90 -7.33 21.56
N GLU A 241 24.56 -6.46 20.83
CA GLU A 241 25.82 -5.81 21.27
C GLU A 241 25.62 -4.90 22.49
N ASN A 242 24.46 -4.22 22.61
CA ASN A 242 24.15 -3.37 23.77
C ASN A 242 23.73 -4.15 25.03
N ASN A 243 23.49 -5.46 24.93
CA ASN A 243 23.12 -6.34 26.06
C ASN A 243 24.31 -7.17 26.58
N CYS A 244 25.49 -7.11 25.93
CA CYS A 244 26.76 -7.66 26.38
C CYS A 244 27.59 -6.58 27.10
#